data_e4f1c160d57e8278a419cfe32d4942bb
#
_entry.id   e4f1c160d57e8278a419cfe32d4942bb
#
_cell.length_a   1.000
_cell.length_b   1.000
_cell.length_c   1.000
_cell.angle_alpha   90.00
_cell.angle_beta   90.00
_cell.angle_gamma   90.00
#
_symmetry.space_group_name_H-M   'P 1'
#
loop_
_entity.id
_entity.type
_entity.pdbx_description
1 polymer ?
#
loop_
_entity_poly.entity_id
_entity_poly.type
_entity_poly.pdbx_seq_one_letter_code
_entity_poly.pdbx_strand_id
1 'polypeptide(L)'
;MGAHDAATGKQTALTDYEALREQRPELFVNPPGAAFEILFDRADQDRAADAMARLAVAAGLPESVGDIGVVYRDAYFCLVRDAVRFANGRLGTYIRIVPASASGGAAVLPLLADGRVVLLRHFRHASREWHWEIPRGFGAPGEDGAGTAARELQEELGVHVVDFTYLGALSPDTGLRAGVDHLYLAHLGTAQVADEPTGDARAEGIQAYRAVSQGEFRTMVADRRISDAFTLSAYALATAQGVLKADPG
;
A
#
# COMPACT_ATOMS: atom_id res chain seq x y z
N MET A 1 3.12 21.11 26.64
CA MET A 1 1.99 20.16 26.58
C MET A 1 1.91 19.48 27.94
N GLY A 2 0.83 19.70 28.71
CA GLY A 2 0.76 19.26 30.09
C GLY A 2 0.41 17.77 30.21
N ALA A 3 0.66 17.15 31.38
CA ALA A 3 0.36 15.74 31.64
C ALA A 3 -1.12 15.37 31.39
N HIS A 4 -2.04 16.33 31.49
CA HIS A 4 -3.47 16.15 31.21
C HIS A 4 -3.74 15.93 29.73
N ASP A 5 -3.07 16.65 28.82
CA ASP A 5 -3.19 16.49 27.37
C ASP A 5 -2.65 15.13 26.89
N ALA A 6 -1.56 14.67 27.51
CA ALA A 6 -0.96 13.37 27.19
C ALA A 6 -1.87 12.21 27.61
N ALA A 7 -2.48 12.26 28.78
CA ALA A 7 -3.41 11.23 29.26
C ALA A 7 -4.68 11.17 28.39
N THR A 8 -5.20 12.31 27.98
CA THR A 8 -6.35 12.40 27.06
C THR A 8 -6.00 11.80 25.70
N GLY A 9 -4.81 12.09 25.16
CA GLY A 9 -4.32 11.54 23.89
C GLY A 9 -4.18 10.01 23.92
N LYS A 10 -3.62 9.44 25.00
CA LYS A 10 -3.51 7.98 25.18
C LYS A 10 -4.89 7.32 25.24
N GLN A 11 -5.84 7.89 25.95
CA GLN A 11 -7.21 7.36 26.04
C GLN A 11 -7.91 7.39 24.67
N THR A 12 -7.76 8.47 23.91
CA THR A 12 -8.32 8.59 22.55
C THR A 12 -7.72 7.54 21.62
N ALA A 13 -6.40 7.34 21.61
CA ALA A 13 -5.72 6.34 20.82
C ALA A 13 -6.22 4.91 21.07
N LEU A 14 -6.51 4.58 22.32
CA LEU A 14 -7.06 3.26 22.69
C LEU A 14 -8.53 3.13 22.30
N THR A 15 -9.33 4.17 22.47
CA THR A 15 -10.73 4.17 22.05
C THR A 15 -10.83 3.96 20.52
N ASP A 16 -10.00 4.66 19.76
CA ASP A 16 -9.93 4.50 18.30
C ASP A 16 -9.42 3.10 17.89
N TYR A 17 -8.53 2.51 18.68
CA TYR A 17 -8.04 1.15 18.46
C TYR A 17 -9.15 0.11 18.64
N GLU A 18 -9.93 0.21 19.69
CA GLU A 18 -11.06 -0.71 19.93
C GLU A 18 -12.13 -0.55 18.84
N ALA A 19 -12.44 0.69 18.43
CA ALA A 19 -13.36 0.96 17.33
C ALA A 19 -12.84 0.35 16.00
N LEU A 20 -11.53 0.46 15.72
CA LEU A 20 -10.92 -0.16 14.54
C LEU A 20 -11.00 -1.69 14.61
N ARG A 21 -10.78 -2.28 15.77
CA ARG A 21 -10.89 -3.73 15.98
C ARG A 21 -12.30 -4.25 15.74
N GLU A 22 -13.31 -3.49 16.14
CA GLU A 22 -14.72 -3.83 15.87
C GLU A 22 -15.07 -3.71 14.38
N GLN A 23 -14.54 -2.69 13.68
CA GLN A 23 -14.80 -2.44 12.26
C GLN A 23 -14.01 -3.37 11.34
N ARG A 24 -12.80 -3.78 11.74
CA ARG A 24 -11.84 -4.55 10.94
C ARG A 24 -11.28 -5.74 11.73
N PRO A 25 -12.15 -6.66 12.23
CA PRO A 25 -11.74 -7.75 13.11
C PRO A 25 -10.70 -8.68 12.46
N GLU A 26 -10.68 -8.79 11.13
CA GLU A 26 -9.73 -9.60 10.38
C GLU A 26 -8.28 -9.17 10.58
N LEU A 27 -8.04 -7.90 10.93
CA LEU A 27 -6.69 -7.36 11.19
C LEU A 27 -6.16 -7.68 12.59
N PHE A 28 -7.01 -8.24 13.46
CA PHE A 28 -6.71 -8.47 14.88
C PHE A 28 -6.80 -9.94 15.27
N VAL A 29 -6.68 -10.84 14.29
CA VAL A 29 -6.68 -12.28 14.54
C VAL A 29 -5.28 -12.74 14.93
N ASN A 30 -5.20 -13.56 15.98
CA ASN A 30 -4.02 -14.36 16.29
C ASN A 30 -4.20 -15.76 15.68
N PRO A 31 -3.66 -16.05 14.49
CA PRO A 31 -3.80 -17.36 13.89
C PRO A 31 -3.01 -18.42 14.70
N PRO A 32 -3.45 -19.69 14.68
CA PRO A 32 -2.72 -20.75 15.35
C PRO A 32 -1.25 -20.80 14.92
N GLY A 33 -0.33 -20.77 15.89
CA GLY A 33 1.11 -20.78 15.63
C GLY A 33 1.70 -19.43 15.21
N ALA A 34 0.97 -18.33 15.38
CA ALA A 34 1.50 -16.99 15.15
C ALA A 34 2.79 -16.78 15.95
N ALA A 35 3.83 -16.26 15.30
CA ALA A 35 5.09 -15.92 15.96
C ALA A 35 4.98 -14.69 16.86
N PHE A 36 4.04 -13.78 16.52
CA PHE A 36 3.70 -12.61 17.32
C PHE A 36 2.22 -12.69 17.67
N GLU A 37 1.91 -12.56 18.97
CA GLU A 37 0.55 -12.57 19.47
C GLU A 37 0.14 -11.15 19.83
N ILE A 38 -0.97 -10.66 19.26
CA ILE A 38 -1.57 -9.38 19.67
C ILE A 38 -2.24 -9.58 21.01
N LEU A 39 -1.98 -8.69 21.96
CA LEU A 39 -2.49 -8.75 23.32
C LEU A 39 -3.73 -7.87 23.47
N PHE A 40 -4.82 -8.45 23.96
CA PHE A 40 -6.10 -7.75 24.14
C PHE A 40 -6.44 -7.51 25.61
N ASP A 41 -5.82 -8.25 26.54
CA ASP A 41 -5.96 -8.00 27.96
C ASP A 41 -5.29 -6.68 28.36
N ARG A 42 -6.00 -5.83 29.08
CA ARG A 42 -5.53 -4.49 29.44
C ARG A 42 -4.25 -4.50 30.26
N ALA A 43 -4.13 -5.43 31.20
CA ALA A 43 -2.93 -5.53 32.03
C ALA A 43 -1.70 -5.98 31.21
N ASP A 44 -1.90 -6.85 30.24
CA ASP A 44 -0.85 -7.26 29.29
C ASP A 44 -0.44 -6.11 28.39
N GLN A 45 -1.41 -5.33 27.89
CA GLN A 45 -1.16 -4.13 27.08
C GLN A 45 -0.35 -3.09 27.86
N ASP A 46 -0.73 -2.80 29.09
CA ASP A 46 -0.01 -1.84 29.94
C ASP A 46 1.43 -2.32 30.21
N ARG A 47 1.64 -3.61 30.45
CA ARG A 47 2.99 -4.19 30.61
C ARG A 47 3.84 -4.06 29.34
N ALA A 48 3.24 -4.28 28.18
CA ALA A 48 3.93 -4.14 26.89
C ALA A 48 4.31 -2.68 26.60
N ALA A 49 3.38 -1.75 26.87
CA ALA A 49 3.59 -0.31 26.75
C ALA A 49 4.74 0.17 27.66
N ASP A 50 4.70 -0.20 28.94
CA ASP A 50 5.72 0.15 29.92
C ASP A 50 7.10 -0.41 29.54
N ALA A 51 7.13 -1.65 29.05
CA ALA A 51 8.39 -2.28 28.60
C ALA A 51 9.01 -1.50 27.45
N MET A 52 8.20 -1.09 26.45
CA MET A 52 8.67 -0.32 25.32
C MET A 52 9.02 1.12 25.72
N ALA A 53 8.24 1.78 26.58
CA ALA A 53 8.53 3.12 27.07
C ALA A 53 9.91 3.19 27.77
N ARG A 54 10.22 2.20 28.63
CA ARG A 54 11.54 2.10 29.26
C ARG A 54 12.67 1.94 28.26
N LEU A 55 12.50 1.10 27.23
CA LEU A 55 13.48 0.91 26.16
C LEU A 55 13.67 2.19 25.34
N ALA A 56 12.58 2.89 25.02
CA ALA A 56 12.61 4.15 24.29
C ALA A 56 13.41 5.21 25.07
N VAL A 57 13.10 5.40 26.34
CA VAL A 57 13.82 6.36 27.21
C VAL A 57 15.30 6.00 27.32
N ALA A 58 15.64 4.73 27.48
CA ALA A 58 17.03 4.28 27.53
C ALA A 58 17.78 4.54 26.19
N ALA A 59 17.04 4.59 25.07
CA ALA A 59 17.58 4.94 23.75
C ALA A 59 17.52 6.45 23.44
N GLY A 60 17.13 7.30 24.40
CA GLY A 60 16.99 8.75 24.19
C GLY A 60 15.76 9.17 23.38
N LEU A 61 14.76 8.27 23.25
CA LEU A 61 13.50 8.52 22.57
C LEU A 61 12.41 8.93 23.56
N PRO A 62 11.33 9.58 23.09
CA PRO A 62 10.19 9.90 23.93
C PRO A 62 9.52 8.64 24.52
N GLU A 63 9.04 8.75 25.75
CA GLU A 63 8.26 7.68 26.42
C GLU A 63 7.03 7.25 25.60
N SER A 64 6.41 8.20 24.86
CA SER A 64 5.26 7.96 23.99
C SER A 64 5.50 6.94 22.85
N VAL A 65 6.74 6.54 22.61
CA VAL A 65 7.05 5.39 21.74
C VAL A 65 6.44 4.09 22.27
N GLY A 66 6.15 4.02 23.57
CA GLY A 66 5.43 2.91 24.19
C GLY A 66 3.91 2.98 24.06
N ASP A 67 3.33 4.12 23.65
CA ASP A 67 1.86 4.27 23.60
C ASP A 67 1.24 3.31 22.57
N ILE A 68 0.19 2.60 22.99
CA ILE A 68 -0.56 1.61 22.19
C ILE A 68 -1.80 2.28 21.62
N GLY A 69 -2.28 1.79 20.50
CA GLY A 69 -3.52 2.23 19.89
C GLY A 69 -3.35 2.79 18.48
N VAL A 70 -4.31 3.59 18.05
CA VAL A 70 -4.19 4.38 16.82
C VAL A 70 -3.38 5.63 17.13
N VAL A 71 -2.09 5.60 16.80
CA VAL A 71 -1.13 6.68 17.15
C VAL A 71 -1.08 7.81 16.12
N TYR A 72 -1.66 7.59 14.93
CA TYR A 72 -1.88 8.59 13.89
C TYR A 72 -3.04 8.16 13.00
N ARG A 73 -3.81 9.13 12.48
CA ARG A 73 -4.88 8.88 11.49
C ARG A 73 -5.05 10.08 10.58
N ASP A 74 -5.26 9.80 9.28
CA ASP A 74 -5.74 10.76 8.29
C ASP A 74 -6.80 10.11 7.38
N ALA A 75 -7.07 10.72 6.21
CA ALA A 75 -8.03 10.21 5.24
C ALA A 75 -7.57 8.92 4.50
N TYR A 76 -6.26 8.65 4.48
CA TYR A 76 -5.68 7.58 3.65
C TYR A 76 -5.29 6.35 4.46
N PHE A 77 -4.82 6.55 5.70
CA PHE A 77 -4.36 5.46 6.56
C PHE A 77 -4.35 5.83 8.04
N CYS A 78 -4.19 4.84 8.87
CA CYS A 78 -3.79 5.06 10.25
C CYS A 78 -2.53 4.26 10.61
N LEU A 79 -1.74 4.79 11.55
CA LEU A 79 -0.67 4.05 12.21
C LEU A 79 -1.24 3.42 13.47
N VAL A 80 -1.14 2.11 13.53
CA VAL A 80 -1.57 1.30 14.68
C VAL A 80 -0.35 0.76 15.38
N ARG A 81 -0.31 0.91 16.69
CA ARG A 81 0.72 0.26 17.50
C ARG A 81 0.05 -0.76 18.42
N ASP A 82 0.24 -2.03 18.07
CA ASP A 82 -0.27 -3.16 18.85
C ASP A 82 0.65 -3.45 20.05
N ALA A 83 0.05 -3.86 21.16
CA ALA A 83 0.77 -4.59 22.19
C ALA A 83 0.98 -6.03 21.71
N VAL A 84 2.19 -6.53 21.79
CA VAL A 84 2.50 -7.87 21.29
C VAL A 84 3.34 -8.69 22.28
N ARG A 85 3.14 -10.02 22.23
CA ARG A 85 4.05 -11.02 22.76
C ARG A 85 4.87 -11.59 21.61
N PHE A 86 6.18 -11.39 21.65
CA PHE A 86 7.11 -11.96 20.68
C PHE A 86 7.33 -13.46 20.90
N ALA A 87 7.84 -14.16 19.89
CA ALA A 87 8.10 -15.60 19.94
C ALA A 87 8.99 -16.06 21.11
N ASN A 88 9.85 -15.18 21.62
CA ASN A 88 10.69 -15.44 22.80
C ASN A 88 10.02 -15.11 24.15
N GLY A 89 8.71 -14.80 24.14
CA GLY A 89 7.92 -14.46 25.31
C GLY A 89 8.04 -13.01 25.80
N ARG A 90 8.93 -12.20 25.21
CA ARG A 90 9.03 -10.77 25.54
C ARG A 90 7.75 -10.03 25.17
N LEU A 91 7.37 -9.09 26.01
CA LEU A 91 6.32 -8.11 25.71
C LEU A 91 6.93 -6.86 25.09
N GLY A 92 6.20 -6.24 24.18
CA GLY A 92 6.58 -4.98 23.54
C GLY A 92 5.48 -4.49 22.61
N THR A 93 5.83 -3.62 21.69
CA THR A 93 4.87 -3.07 20.73
C THR A 93 5.33 -3.34 19.29
N TYR A 94 4.36 -3.40 18.37
CA TYR A 94 4.60 -3.51 16.93
C TYR A 94 3.77 -2.45 16.20
N ILE A 95 4.42 -1.64 15.36
CA ILE A 95 3.73 -0.62 14.58
C ILE A 95 3.39 -1.15 13.19
N ARG A 96 2.21 -0.81 12.69
CA ARG A 96 1.78 -1.13 11.33
C ARG A 96 0.93 0.00 10.73
N ILE A 97 0.99 0.13 9.41
CA ILE A 97 0.14 1.00 8.62
C ILE A 97 -1.13 0.23 8.24
N VAL A 98 -2.29 0.79 8.54
CA VAL A 98 -3.58 0.24 8.15
C VAL A 98 -4.23 1.19 7.16
N PRO A 99 -4.46 0.80 5.90
CA PRO A 99 -5.17 1.62 4.93
C PRO A 99 -6.60 1.94 5.38
N ALA A 100 -7.08 3.15 5.06
CA ALA A 100 -8.45 3.57 5.38
C ALA A 100 -9.49 2.73 4.62
N SER A 101 -9.22 2.38 3.35
CA SER A 101 -10.06 1.47 2.58
C SER A 101 -9.78 0.02 2.93
N ALA A 102 -10.85 -0.75 3.19
CA ALA A 102 -10.76 -2.19 3.42
C ALA A 102 -10.47 -2.98 2.14
N SER A 103 -10.87 -2.47 0.98
CA SER A 103 -10.64 -3.09 -0.33
C SER A 103 -9.20 -2.93 -0.85
N GLY A 104 -8.34 -2.20 -0.12
CA GLY A 104 -6.98 -1.91 -0.57
C GLY A 104 -6.95 -0.89 -1.71
N GLY A 105 -5.84 -0.82 -2.41
CA GLY A 105 -5.67 -0.06 -3.64
C GLY A 105 -5.64 -0.97 -4.87
N ALA A 106 -5.45 -0.36 -6.03
CA ALA A 106 -5.23 -1.09 -7.27
C ALA A 106 -4.07 -0.50 -8.07
N ALA A 107 -3.38 -1.36 -8.81
CA ALA A 107 -2.44 -0.96 -9.85
C ALA A 107 -2.77 -1.70 -11.14
N VAL A 108 -2.59 -1.03 -12.26
CA VAL A 108 -3.07 -1.48 -13.56
C VAL A 108 -1.94 -1.48 -14.59
N LEU A 109 -1.69 -2.62 -15.21
CA LEU A 109 -0.76 -2.75 -16.33
C LEU A 109 -1.52 -2.48 -17.64
N PRO A 110 -1.36 -1.29 -18.27
CA PRO A 110 -2.11 -0.94 -19.45
C PRO A 110 -1.46 -1.55 -20.69
N LEU A 111 -2.18 -2.41 -21.41
CA LEU A 111 -1.72 -3.10 -22.61
C LEU A 111 -2.44 -2.59 -23.85
N LEU A 112 -1.70 -2.03 -24.79
CA LEU A 112 -2.18 -1.62 -26.09
C LEU A 112 -2.45 -2.82 -27.01
N ALA A 113 -3.28 -2.64 -28.05
CA ALA A 113 -3.60 -3.69 -29.01
C ALA A 113 -2.37 -4.25 -29.76
N ASP A 114 -1.31 -3.46 -29.90
CA ASP A 114 -0.04 -3.88 -30.51
C ASP A 114 0.93 -4.56 -29.53
N GLY A 115 0.50 -4.81 -28.27
CA GLY A 115 1.27 -5.50 -27.25
C GLY A 115 2.27 -4.62 -26.47
N ARG A 116 2.28 -3.31 -26.73
CA ARG A 116 3.08 -2.38 -25.92
C ARG A 116 2.39 -2.07 -24.58
N VAL A 117 3.19 -1.86 -23.54
CA VAL A 117 2.75 -1.43 -22.22
C VAL A 117 2.91 0.08 -22.09
N VAL A 118 1.91 0.75 -21.53
CA VAL A 118 1.98 2.19 -21.26
C VAL A 118 2.52 2.41 -19.83
N LEU A 119 3.56 3.23 -19.74
CA LEU A 119 4.17 3.66 -18.47
C LEU A 119 3.96 5.16 -18.28
N LEU A 120 3.86 5.54 -17.00
CA LEU A 120 3.83 6.92 -16.53
C LEU A 120 5.22 7.32 -16.04
N ARG A 121 5.64 8.55 -16.30
CA ARG A 121 6.75 9.17 -15.59
C ARG A 121 6.22 10.02 -14.44
N HIS A 122 6.26 9.48 -13.23
CA HIS A 122 5.64 10.04 -12.04
C HIS A 122 6.68 10.49 -11.01
N PHE A 123 6.53 11.70 -10.45
CA PHE A 123 7.33 12.17 -9.33
C PHE A 123 6.75 11.68 -8.01
N ARG A 124 7.44 10.77 -7.36
CA ARG A 124 7.00 10.26 -6.06
C ARG A 124 7.58 11.11 -4.93
N HIS A 125 6.69 11.77 -4.20
CA HIS A 125 7.08 12.67 -3.11
C HIS A 125 7.87 11.95 -2.01
N ALA A 126 7.52 10.69 -1.69
CA ALA A 126 8.15 9.92 -0.62
C ALA A 126 9.62 9.61 -0.90
N SER A 127 9.98 9.21 -2.13
CA SER A 127 11.35 8.94 -2.55
C SER A 127 12.09 10.18 -3.05
N ARG A 128 11.35 11.27 -3.36
CA ARG A 128 11.85 12.50 -4.01
C ARG A 128 12.48 12.26 -5.37
N GLU A 129 11.99 11.23 -6.10
CA GLU A 129 12.53 10.78 -7.37
C GLU A 129 11.45 10.61 -8.43
N TRP A 130 11.88 10.59 -9.71
CA TRP A 130 11.04 10.26 -10.84
C TRP A 130 11.09 8.77 -11.12
N HIS A 131 9.93 8.13 -11.21
CA HIS A 131 9.80 6.71 -11.52
C HIS A 131 9.08 6.51 -12.86
N TRP A 132 9.45 5.45 -13.59
CA TRP A 132 8.62 4.87 -14.62
C TRP A 132 7.77 3.77 -13.99
N GLU A 133 6.47 3.94 -14.01
CA GLU A 133 5.54 3.05 -13.32
C GLU A 133 4.22 2.92 -14.06
N ILE A 134 3.35 2.03 -13.58
CA ILE A 134 1.97 1.86 -14.07
C ILE A 134 1.00 2.70 -13.24
N PRO A 135 -0.20 3.03 -13.77
CA PRO A 135 -1.27 3.68 -13.02
C PRO A 135 -1.60 2.92 -11.73
N ARG A 136 -1.74 3.67 -10.63
CA ARG A 136 -2.10 3.10 -9.33
C ARG A 136 -2.59 4.12 -8.31
N GLY A 137 -3.53 3.71 -7.45
CA GLY A 137 -3.98 4.53 -6.35
C GLY A 137 -4.72 3.78 -5.26
N PHE A 138 -5.16 4.53 -4.27
CA PHE A 138 -5.94 4.00 -3.15
C PHE A 138 -7.39 3.73 -3.55
N GLY A 139 -7.97 2.65 -3.03
CA GLY A 139 -9.40 2.39 -3.16
C GLY A 139 -10.24 3.42 -2.40
N ALA A 140 -11.32 3.87 -3.01
CA ALA A 140 -12.31 4.70 -2.36
C ALA A 140 -13.28 3.84 -1.49
N PRO A 141 -13.94 4.42 -0.47
CA PRO A 141 -14.92 3.70 0.31
C PRO A 141 -16.05 3.12 -0.54
N GLY A 142 -16.28 1.81 -0.45
CA GLY A 142 -17.30 1.09 -1.21
C GLY A 142 -16.92 0.73 -2.64
N GLU A 143 -15.73 1.11 -3.10
CA GLU A 143 -15.17 0.73 -4.39
C GLU A 143 -14.45 -0.62 -4.28
N ASP A 144 -14.63 -1.48 -5.26
CA ASP A 144 -13.84 -2.71 -5.37
C ASP A 144 -12.53 -2.45 -6.16
N GLY A 145 -11.65 -3.44 -6.19
CA GLY A 145 -10.36 -3.30 -6.85
C GLY A 145 -10.47 -2.99 -8.36
N ALA A 146 -11.49 -3.53 -9.05
CA ALA A 146 -11.70 -3.26 -10.48
C ALA A 146 -12.22 -1.84 -10.72
N GLY A 147 -13.11 -1.35 -9.84
CA GLY A 147 -13.57 0.04 -9.85
C GLY A 147 -12.41 1.01 -9.62
N THR A 148 -11.58 0.75 -8.61
CA THR A 148 -10.35 1.52 -8.35
C THR A 148 -9.45 1.52 -9.59
N ALA A 149 -9.20 0.36 -10.21
CA ALA A 149 -8.39 0.23 -11.41
C ALA A 149 -8.93 1.08 -12.59
N ALA A 150 -10.25 1.07 -12.79
CA ALA A 150 -10.91 1.84 -13.86
C ALA A 150 -10.80 3.35 -13.61
N ARG A 151 -10.99 3.79 -12.36
CA ARG A 151 -10.87 5.19 -11.97
C ARG A 151 -9.45 5.70 -12.15
N GLU A 152 -8.44 4.96 -11.69
CA GLU A 152 -7.03 5.35 -11.83
C GLU A 152 -6.61 5.45 -13.32
N LEU A 153 -7.06 4.54 -14.18
CA LEU A 153 -6.82 4.64 -15.62
C LEU A 153 -7.45 5.91 -16.21
N GLN A 154 -8.64 6.26 -15.76
CA GLN A 154 -9.31 7.47 -16.22
C GLN A 154 -8.61 8.74 -15.74
N GLU A 155 -8.22 8.78 -14.46
CA GLU A 155 -7.59 9.96 -13.83
C GLU A 155 -6.17 10.17 -14.37
N GLU A 156 -5.37 9.11 -14.44
CA GLU A 156 -3.95 9.20 -14.79
C GLU A 156 -3.67 9.11 -16.30
N LEU A 157 -4.46 8.36 -17.09
CA LEU A 157 -4.27 8.19 -18.53
C LEU A 157 -5.37 8.79 -19.41
N GLY A 158 -6.50 9.20 -18.83
CA GLY A 158 -7.67 9.68 -19.57
C GLY A 158 -8.41 8.59 -20.35
N VAL A 159 -8.25 7.32 -20.00
CA VAL A 159 -8.77 6.18 -20.76
C VAL A 159 -9.85 5.44 -19.99
N HIS A 160 -11.02 5.24 -20.61
CA HIS A 160 -12.06 4.37 -20.09
C HIS A 160 -11.86 2.95 -20.57
N VAL A 161 -11.73 2.00 -19.65
CA VAL A 161 -11.58 0.57 -19.92
C VAL A 161 -12.56 -0.22 -19.06
N VAL A 162 -13.11 -1.29 -19.63
CA VAL A 162 -13.99 -2.24 -18.94
C VAL A 162 -13.46 -3.69 -19.05
N ASP A 163 -12.39 -3.91 -19.80
CA ASP A 163 -11.79 -5.23 -20.01
C ASP A 163 -10.52 -5.35 -19.18
N PHE A 164 -10.68 -5.97 -18.01
CA PHE A 164 -9.61 -6.22 -17.05
C PHE A 164 -9.37 -7.70 -16.85
N THR A 165 -8.10 -8.09 -16.86
CA THR A 165 -7.65 -9.39 -16.35
C THR A 165 -7.10 -9.20 -14.95
N TYR A 166 -7.69 -9.87 -13.95
CA TYR A 166 -7.16 -9.86 -12.59
C TYR A 166 -5.86 -10.67 -12.52
N LEU A 167 -4.78 -10.05 -12.12
CA LEU A 167 -3.46 -10.69 -12.01
C LEU A 167 -3.20 -11.27 -10.62
N GLY A 168 -3.79 -10.70 -9.58
CA GLY A 168 -3.59 -11.18 -8.22
C GLY A 168 -3.53 -10.04 -7.19
N ALA A 169 -3.29 -10.43 -5.94
CA ALA A 169 -3.09 -9.51 -4.84
C ALA A 169 -1.59 -9.35 -4.53
N LEU A 170 -1.21 -8.15 -4.17
CA LEU A 170 0.14 -7.79 -3.74
C LEU A 170 0.11 -7.29 -2.30
N SER A 171 1.00 -7.80 -1.45
CA SER A 171 1.34 -7.19 -0.17
C SER A 171 2.59 -6.32 -0.37
N PRO A 172 2.48 -4.99 -0.43
CA PRO A 172 3.61 -4.13 -0.80
C PRO A 172 4.75 -4.15 0.21
N ASP A 173 4.39 -4.31 1.48
CA ASP A 173 5.36 -4.43 2.59
C ASP A 173 4.74 -5.27 3.71
N THR A 174 5.07 -6.55 3.75
CA THR A 174 4.55 -7.49 4.75
C THR A 174 5.08 -7.22 6.17
N GLY A 175 6.12 -6.42 6.32
CA GLY A 175 6.70 -6.06 7.61
C GLY A 175 6.04 -4.83 8.26
N LEU A 176 5.38 -3.99 7.47
CA LEU A 176 4.88 -2.71 7.96
C LEU A 176 3.41 -2.44 7.61
N ARG A 177 2.94 -2.85 6.43
CA ARG A 177 1.61 -2.51 5.94
C ARG A 177 0.66 -3.69 6.04
N ALA A 178 -0.50 -3.47 6.67
CA ALA A 178 -1.61 -4.39 6.67
C ALA A 178 -2.40 -4.32 5.34
N GLY A 179 -3.00 -5.45 4.95
CA GLY A 179 -3.83 -5.54 3.75
C GLY A 179 -3.03 -5.79 2.48
N VAL A 180 -3.76 -5.82 1.38
CA VAL A 180 -3.24 -6.08 0.04
C VAL A 180 -3.73 -5.02 -0.94
N ASP A 181 -3.03 -4.86 -2.05
CA ASP A 181 -3.51 -4.12 -3.21
C ASP A 181 -3.75 -5.10 -4.37
N HIS A 182 -4.63 -4.75 -5.27
CA HIS A 182 -5.06 -5.60 -6.38
C HIS A 182 -4.34 -5.20 -7.67
N LEU A 183 -3.83 -6.19 -8.37
CA LEU A 183 -3.12 -5.99 -9.64
C LEU A 183 -4.00 -6.45 -10.80
N TYR A 184 -4.10 -5.60 -11.80
CA TYR A 184 -4.88 -5.85 -13.00
C TYR A 184 -4.02 -5.63 -14.25
N LEU A 185 -4.37 -6.30 -15.33
CA LEU A 185 -3.99 -5.92 -16.69
C LEU A 185 -5.24 -5.34 -17.36
N ALA A 186 -5.10 -4.16 -17.98
CA ALA A 186 -6.16 -3.52 -18.76
C ALA A 186 -5.88 -3.66 -20.25
N HIS A 187 -6.82 -4.21 -21.00
CA HIS A 187 -6.75 -4.26 -22.45
C HIS A 187 -7.30 -2.95 -23.03
N LEU A 188 -6.41 -2.05 -23.43
CA LEU A 188 -6.80 -0.73 -23.93
C LEU A 188 -7.43 -0.79 -25.33
N GLY A 189 -7.26 -1.88 -26.08
CA GLY A 189 -7.81 -2.05 -27.41
C GLY A 189 -7.37 -0.92 -28.35
N THR A 190 -8.34 -0.21 -28.95
CA THR A 190 -8.12 0.95 -29.82
C THR A 190 -8.19 2.29 -29.06
N ALA A 191 -8.29 2.27 -27.73
CA ALA A 191 -8.31 3.49 -26.94
C ALA A 191 -7.04 4.30 -27.18
N GLN A 192 -7.21 5.60 -27.36
CA GLN A 192 -6.07 6.51 -27.52
C GLN A 192 -5.65 7.02 -26.17
N VAL A 193 -4.43 6.70 -25.79
CA VAL A 193 -3.76 7.38 -24.67
C VAL A 193 -3.32 8.75 -25.19
N ALA A 194 -3.57 9.79 -24.43
CA ALA A 194 -3.14 11.14 -24.79
C ALA A 194 -1.60 11.20 -24.97
N ASP A 195 -1.13 12.05 -25.86
CA ASP A 195 0.33 12.24 -26.05
C ASP A 195 0.99 12.86 -24.81
N GLU A 196 0.24 13.65 -24.07
CA GLU A 196 0.70 14.34 -22.85
C GLU A 196 -0.30 14.20 -21.69
N PRO A 197 0.18 14.23 -20.44
CA PRO A 197 -0.68 14.19 -19.27
C PRO A 197 -1.67 15.36 -19.22
N THR A 198 -2.89 15.07 -18.78
CA THR A 198 -3.95 16.07 -18.54
C THR A 198 -3.58 17.01 -17.39
N GLY A 199 -4.42 18.05 -17.18
CA GLY A 199 -4.22 18.97 -16.05
C GLY A 199 -4.23 18.27 -14.69
N ASP A 200 -5.15 17.32 -14.50
CA ASP A 200 -5.31 16.57 -13.24
C ASP A 200 -4.12 15.60 -13.04
N ALA A 201 -3.75 14.82 -14.05
CA ALA A 201 -2.58 13.94 -14.01
C ALA A 201 -1.27 14.73 -13.74
N ARG A 202 -1.13 15.93 -14.33
CA ARG A 202 0.01 16.81 -14.04
C ARG A 202 0.02 17.32 -12.59
N ALA A 203 -1.16 17.62 -12.03
CA ALA A 203 -1.29 18.06 -10.64
C ALA A 203 -0.89 16.96 -9.65
N GLU A 204 -1.06 15.68 -10.03
CA GLU A 204 -0.61 14.52 -9.27
C GLU A 204 0.88 14.21 -9.44
N GLY A 205 1.57 14.95 -10.31
CA GLY A 205 3.02 14.78 -10.52
C GLY A 205 3.40 13.89 -11.69
N ILE A 206 2.48 13.61 -12.61
CA ILE A 206 2.77 12.85 -13.83
C ILE A 206 3.32 13.81 -14.89
N GLN A 207 4.51 13.52 -15.42
CA GLN A 207 5.20 14.35 -16.39
C GLN A 207 5.03 13.88 -17.85
N ALA A 208 4.99 12.57 -18.07
CA ALA A 208 4.99 12.01 -19.41
C ALA A 208 4.39 10.59 -19.43
N TYR A 209 3.95 10.19 -20.61
CA TYR A 209 3.56 8.81 -20.94
C TYR A 209 4.59 8.19 -21.90
N ARG A 210 4.73 6.87 -21.82
CA ARG A 210 5.58 6.13 -22.75
C ARG A 210 5.03 4.75 -23.03
N ALA A 211 4.71 4.46 -24.28
CA ALA A 211 4.40 3.13 -24.73
C ALA A 211 5.68 2.38 -25.08
N VAL A 212 5.97 1.29 -24.38
CA VAL A 212 7.19 0.49 -24.54
C VAL A 212 6.87 -0.94 -25.00
N SER A 213 7.69 -1.51 -25.85
CA SER A 213 7.60 -2.94 -26.17
C SER A 213 7.96 -3.77 -24.93
N GLN A 214 7.56 -5.04 -24.90
CA GLN A 214 7.92 -5.93 -23.79
C GLN A 214 9.44 -6.12 -23.69
N GLY A 215 10.15 -6.13 -24.81
CA GLY A 215 11.62 -6.17 -24.83
C GLY A 215 12.25 -4.93 -24.22
N GLU A 216 11.72 -3.74 -24.58
CA GLU A 216 12.17 -2.48 -23.97
C GLU A 216 11.83 -2.44 -22.48
N PHE A 217 10.64 -2.90 -22.06
CA PHE A 217 10.27 -2.99 -20.66
C PHE A 217 11.28 -3.82 -19.86
N ARG A 218 11.63 -5.03 -20.36
CA ARG A 218 12.65 -5.88 -19.74
C ARG A 218 14.02 -5.19 -19.63
N THR A 219 14.42 -4.48 -20.69
CA THR A 219 15.65 -3.70 -20.65
C THR A 219 15.58 -2.60 -19.58
N MET A 220 14.45 -1.90 -19.49
CA MET A 220 14.26 -0.86 -18.45
C MET A 220 14.31 -1.45 -17.02
N VAL A 221 13.82 -2.67 -16.82
CA VAL A 221 13.94 -3.40 -15.54
C VAL A 221 15.40 -3.77 -15.27
N ALA A 222 16.08 -4.37 -16.24
CA ALA A 222 17.49 -4.78 -16.11
C ALA A 222 18.42 -3.59 -15.80
N ASP A 223 18.16 -2.45 -16.45
CA ASP A 223 18.90 -1.20 -16.27
C ASP A 223 18.45 -0.40 -15.02
N ARG A 224 17.51 -0.92 -14.23
CA ARG A 224 16.95 -0.27 -13.04
C ARG A 224 16.23 1.05 -13.31
N ARG A 225 15.77 1.28 -14.53
CA ARG A 225 14.91 2.43 -14.87
C ARG A 225 13.46 2.23 -14.42
N ILE A 226 13.05 0.98 -14.21
CA ILE A 226 11.82 0.60 -13.53
C ILE A 226 12.23 -0.07 -12.22
N SER A 227 11.83 0.52 -11.09
CA SER A 227 12.11 0.04 -9.73
C SER A 227 10.85 0.01 -8.84
N ASP A 228 9.73 0.51 -9.34
CA ASP A 228 8.46 0.47 -8.61
C ASP A 228 7.95 -0.95 -8.42
N ALA A 229 7.64 -1.31 -7.17
CA ALA A 229 7.25 -2.67 -6.80
C ALA A 229 5.94 -3.13 -7.47
N PHE A 230 4.96 -2.23 -7.61
CA PHE A 230 3.68 -2.54 -8.25
C PHE A 230 3.87 -2.87 -9.73
N THR A 231 4.66 -2.05 -10.43
CA THR A 231 4.99 -2.24 -11.85
C THR A 231 5.72 -3.56 -12.08
N LEU A 232 6.74 -3.85 -11.26
CA LEU A 232 7.51 -5.09 -11.35
C LEU A 232 6.62 -6.31 -11.06
N SER A 233 5.77 -6.24 -10.03
CA SER A 233 4.89 -7.35 -9.64
C SER A 233 3.80 -7.61 -10.66
N ALA A 234 3.15 -6.56 -11.19
CA ALA A 234 2.14 -6.71 -12.23
C ALA A 234 2.71 -7.35 -13.50
N TYR A 235 3.90 -6.90 -13.91
CA TYR A 235 4.60 -7.48 -15.06
C TYR A 235 4.99 -8.94 -14.83
N ALA A 236 5.52 -9.26 -13.65
CA ALA A 236 5.91 -10.62 -13.28
C ALA A 236 4.69 -11.56 -13.28
N LEU A 237 3.58 -11.16 -12.67
CA LEU A 237 2.35 -11.96 -12.63
C LEU A 237 1.75 -12.13 -14.02
N ALA A 238 1.65 -11.07 -14.81
CA ALA A 238 1.13 -11.14 -16.19
C ALA A 238 1.96 -12.06 -17.08
N THR A 239 3.29 -12.05 -16.90
CA THR A 239 4.21 -12.96 -17.60
C THR A 239 4.04 -14.41 -17.13
N ALA A 240 3.98 -14.64 -15.81
CA ALA A 240 3.83 -15.98 -15.24
C ALA A 240 2.49 -16.63 -15.61
N GLN A 241 1.43 -15.84 -15.77
CA GLN A 241 0.11 -16.30 -16.21
C GLN A 241 -0.01 -16.43 -17.72
N GLY A 242 1.03 -16.07 -18.50
CA GLY A 242 1.03 -16.13 -19.96
C GLY A 242 0.12 -15.10 -20.63
N VAL A 243 -0.32 -14.07 -19.91
CA VAL A 243 -1.15 -12.97 -20.42
C VAL A 243 -0.29 -12.01 -21.25
N LEU A 244 0.96 -11.77 -20.81
CA LEU A 244 2.00 -11.16 -21.64
C LEU A 244 2.78 -12.27 -22.34
N LYS A 245 2.84 -12.21 -23.67
CA LYS A 245 3.62 -13.17 -24.45
C LYS A 245 5.10 -12.93 -24.15
N ALA A 246 5.83 -13.99 -23.80
CA ALA A 246 7.27 -13.92 -23.86
C ALA A 246 7.68 -13.58 -25.29
N ASP A 247 8.60 -12.61 -25.50
CA ASP A 247 9.16 -12.42 -26.84
C ASP A 247 9.80 -13.75 -27.27
N PRO A 248 9.53 -14.19 -28.51
CA PRO A 248 10.36 -15.25 -29.08
C PRO A 248 11.79 -14.71 -29.07
N GLY A 249 12.66 -15.35 -28.26
CA GLY A 249 14.09 -15.04 -28.16
C GLY A 249 14.80 -15.16 -29.51
#